data_fcad91a61ea2e0cfbc55f6bd1c5d4d7a
#
_entry.id   fcad91a61ea2e0cfbc55f6bd1c5d4d7a
#
_cell.length_a   1.000
_cell.length_b   1.000
_cell.length_c   1.000
_cell.angle_alpha   90.00
_cell.angle_beta   90.00
_cell.angle_gamma   90.00
#
_symmetry.space_group_name_H-M   'P 1'
#
loop_
_entity.id
_entity.type
_entity.pdbx_description
1 polymer ?
#
loop_
_entity_poly.entity_id
_entity_poly.type
_entity_poly.pdbx_seq_one_letter_code
_entity_poly.pdbx_strand_id
1 'polypeptide(L)'
;SFAQTFLLPPLKNDSRAYFSTVFTRSGLTASDTGERLGFRKAVNSIDELLNDEETHAVVVATRHDTHAESVLKCLKAKKPVFVEKPLCLNIDELRDIKQLQQETDTLIQVGFNRRFSKAAVAAKGFIGEQHPPLTMMYRISAGHIPKDHWTQTEEGGGRIIGEACHFIDLLQYFCGANPVTVFAQSIDTADESLVPQDNTVISIKFEDGSVGSIGYFAEGGKSMPKERCEIIGGGRSAVIDNFNRLELFGKS
;
A
#
# COMPACT_ATOMS: atom_id res chain seq x y z
N SER A 1 -11.85 5.05 -10.48
CA SER A 1 -10.76 5.05 -9.47
C SER A 1 -10.48 3.62 -9.00
N PHE A 2 -9.31 3.40 -8.37
CA PHE A 2 -8.93 2.09 -7.79
C PHE A 2 -10.00 1.56 -6.83
N ALA A 3 -10.50 2.40 -5.95
CA ALA A 3 -11.56 2.01 -5.02
C ALA A 3 -12.81 1.49 -5.72
N GLN A 4 -13.28 2.19 -6.74
CA GLN A 4 -14.49 1.81 -7.48
C GLN A 4 -14.33 0.49 -8.26
N THR A 5 -13.10 0.19 -8.70
CA THR A 5 -12.83 -1.02 -9.51
C THR A 5 -12.51 -2.23 -8.65
N PHE A 6 -11.78 -2.06 -7.55
CA PHE A 6 -11.20 -3.18 -6.80
C PHE A 6 -11.64 -3.27 -5.33
N LEU A 7 -11.90 -2.16 -4.63
CA LEU A 7 -12.24 -2.21 -3.21
C LEU A 7 -13.74 -2.35 -2.94
N LEU A 8 -14.55 -1.52 -3.62
CA LEU A 8 -15.98 -1.46 -3.33
C LEU A 8 -16.79 -2.66 -3.85
N PRO A 9 -16.49 -3.25 -5.03
CA PRO A 9 -17.30 -4.38 -5.52
C PRO A 9 -17.34 -5.60 -4.59
N PRO A 10 -16.23 -6.06 -3.98
CA PRO A 10 -16.28 -7.14 -3.00
C PRO A 10 -17.12 -6.79 -1.78
N LEU A 11 -17.03 -5.56 -1.27
CA LEU A 11 -17.81 -5.10 -0.12
C LEU A 11 -19.31 -5.00 -0.44
N LYS A 12 -19.66 -4.58 -1.66
CA LYS A 12 -21.07 -4.51 -2.10
C LYS A 12 -21.76 -5.88 -2.12
N ASN A 13 -20.99 -6.93 -2.35
CA ASN A 13 -21.50 -8.31 -2.40
C ASN A 13 -21.48 -9.01 -1.03
N ASP A 14 -20.96 -8.37 0.01
CA ASP A 14 -20.95 -8.91 1.38
C ASP A 14 -22.18 -8.45 2.14
N SER A 15 -23.05 -9.39 2.51
CA SER A 15 -24.30 -9.10 3.24
C SER A 15 -24.09 -8.48 4.64
N ARG A 16 -22.86 -8.48 5.15
CA ARG A 16 -22.50 -7.87 6.43
C ARG A 16 -22.20 -6.36 6.30
N ALA A 17 -22.10 -5.86 5.07
CA ALA A 17 -21.76 -4.48 4.79
C ALA A 17 -22.80 -3.79 3.90
N TYR A 18 -23.02 -2.51 4.12
CA TYR A 18 -23.78 -1.64 3.22
C TYR A 18 -23.10 -0.28 3.12
N PHE A 19 -23.32 0.39 2.03
CA PHE A 19 -22.75 1.72 1.78
C PHE A 19 -23.65 2.79 2.34
N SER A 20 -23.29 3.33 3.51
CA SER A 20 -24.03 4.40 4.19
C SER A 20 -23.80 5.72 3.45
N THR A 21 -22.65 6.29 3.57
CA THR A 21 -22.36 7.68 3.21
C THR A 21 -21.12 7.79 2.34
N VAL A 22 -21.17 8.63 1.31
CA VAL A 22 -20.02 8.95 0.46
C VAL A 22 -19.72 10.46 0.52
N PHE A 23 -18.43 10.76 0.61
CA PHE A 23 -17.87 12.10 0.47
C PHE A 23 -16.80 12.11 -0.60
N THR A 24 -16.79 13.11 -1.47
CA THR A 24 -15.71 13.41 -2.40
C THR A 24 -15.44 14.92 -2.40
N ARG A 25 -14.23 15.33 -2.79
CA ARG A 25 -13.85 16.76 -2.83
C ARG A 25 -14.83 17.62 -3.67
N SER A 26 -15.52 17.05 -4.64
CA SER A 26 -16.57 17.70 -5.43
C SER A 26 -17.93 17.10 -5.08
N GLY A 27 -18.87 17.90 -4.62
CA GLY A 27 -20.22 17.47 -4.27
C GLY A 27 -20.96 16.80 -5.42
N LEU A 28 -20.80 17.30 -6.67
CA LEU A 28 -21.35 16.66 -7.87
C LEU A 28 -20.84 15.24 -8.06
N THR A 29 -19.54 15.05 -7.85
CA THR A 29 -18.92 13.71 -7.92
C THR A 29 -19.39 12.80 -6.79
N ALA A 30 -19.73 13.35 -5.62
CA ALA A 30 -20.28 12.57 -4.50
C ALA A 30 -21.67 12.01 -4.85
N SER A 31 -22.57 12.84 -5.39
CA SER A 31 -23.91 12.42 -5.80
C SER A 31 -23.87 11.34 -6.88
N ASP A 32 -23.12 11.57 -7.98
CA ASP A 32 -22.94 10.60 -9.07
C ASP A 32 -22.34 9.28 -8.56
N THR A 33 -21.33 9.36 -7.69
CA THR A 33 -20.71 8.18 -7.08
C THR A 33 -21.70 7.47 -6.17
N GLY A 34 -22.46 8.21 -5.40
CA GLY A 34 -23.50 7.69 -4.50
C GLY A 34 -24.55 6.87 -5.26
N GLU A 35 -25.15 7.45 -6.27
CA GLU A 35 -26.16 6.79 -7.10
C GLU A 35 -25.61 5.53 -7.79
N ARG A 36 -24.46 5.67 -8.47
CA ARG A 36 -23.86 4.58 -9.25
C ARG A 36 -23.42 3.39 -8.38
N LEU A 37 -22.89 3.63 -7.20
CA LEU A 37 -22.37 2.58 -6.31
C LEU A 37 -23.39 2.12 -5.27
N GLY A 38 -24.49 2.86 -5.08
CA GLY A 38 -25.57 2.50 -4.17
C GLY A 38 -25.32 2.95 -2.72
N PHE A 39 -24.63 4.09 -2.54
CA PHE A 39 -24.58 4.75 -1.24
C PHE A 39 -25.94 5.38 -0.90
N ARG A 40 -26.34 5.33 0.36
CA ARG A 40 -27.61 5.90 0.81
C ARG A 40 -27.59 7.43 0.86
N LYS A 41 -26.43 8.01 1.18
CA LYS A 41 -26.26 9.46 1.35
C LYS A 41 -25.00 9.93 0.63
N ALA A 42 -25.06 11.11 0.02
CA ALA A 42 -23.90 11.87 -0.45
C ALA A 42 -23.83 13.16 0.40
N VAL A 43 -22.66 13.44 0.96
CA VAL A 43 -22.44 14.58 1.85
C VAL A 43 -21.34 15.50 1.33
N ASN A 44 -21.27 16.74 1.86
CA ASN A 44 -20.38 17.78 1.37
C ASN A 44 -19.09 17.91 2.21
N SER A 45 -19.01 17.21 3.33
CA SER A 45 -17.81 17.21 4.18
C SER A 45 -17.54 15.85 4.81
N ILE A 46 -16.29 15.61 5.16
CA ILE A 46 -15.90 14.44 5.95
C ILE A 46 -16.53 14.48 7.35
N ASP A 47 -16.74 15.66 7.91
CA ASP A 47 -17.32 15.80 9.25
C ASP A 47 -18.79 15.37 9.26
N GLU A 48 -19.57 15.68 8.20
CA GLU A 48 -20.93 15.14 8.05
C GLU A 48 -20.92 13.61 7.95
N LEU A 49 -19.96 13.02 7.21
CA LEU A 49 -19.81 11.56 7.12
C LEU A 49 -19.49 10.95 8.48
N LEU A 50 -18.59 11.55 9.24
CA LEU A 50 -18.16 11.03 10.54
C LEU A 50 -19.23 11.17 11.63
N ASN A 51 -20.08 12.18 11.54
CA ASN A 51 -21.21 12.40 12.44
C ASN A 51 -22.43 11.52 12.12
N ASP A 52 -22.43 10.81 10.98
CA ASP A 52 -23.51 9.89 10.66
C ASP A 52 -23.39 8.63 11.53
N GLU A 53 -24.42 8.38 12.36
CA GLU A 53 -24.49 7.24 13.27
C GLU A 53 -24.47 5.90 12.53
N GLU A 54 -24.96 5.84 11.29
CA GLU A 54 -24.93 4.66 10.45
C GLU A 54 -23.53 4.37 9.84
N THR A 55 -22.58 5.28 9.95
CA THR A 55 -21.20 5.09 9.52
C THR A 55 -20.40 4.40 10.62
N HIS A 56 -20.19 3.09 10.51
CA HIS A 56 -19.46 2.30 11.49
C HIS A 56 -17.96 2.18 11.18
N ALA A 57 -17.57 2.29 9.93
CA ALA A 57 -16.18 2.29 9.48
C ALA A 57 -16.03 3.13 8.22
N VAL A 58 -14.82 3.65 7.99
CA VAL A 58 -14.54 4.56 6.88
C VAL A 58 -13.51 3.93 5.94
N VAL A 59 -13.71 4.10 4.62
CA VAL A 59 -12.73 3.77 3.59
C VAL A 59 -12.18 5.06 2.99
N VAL A 60 -10.89 5.32 3.19
CA VAL A 60 -10.16 6.46 2.60
C VAL A 60 -9.41 5.99 1.36
N ALA A 61 -9.79 6.52 0.20
CA ALA A 61 -9.18 6.17 -1.10
C ALA A 61 -9.10 7.41 -2.00
N THR A 62 -8.56 8.45 -1.47
CA THR A 62 -8.36 9.77 -2.06
C THR A 62 -6.96 9.91 -2.66
N ARG A 63 -6.46 11.11 -2.90
CA ARG A 63 -5.05 11.36 -3.21
C ARG A 63 -4.21 11.29 -1.94
N HIS A 64 -2.92 10.99 -2.10
CA HIS A 64 -2.02 10.67 -0.99
C HIS A 64 -1.92 11.79 0.05
N ASP A 65 -1.89 13.05 -0.39
CA ASP A 65 -1.79 14.24 0.45
C ASP A 65 -2.95 14.42 1.44
N THR A 66 -4.08 13.75 1.21
CA THR A 66 -5.27 13.86 2.06
C THR A 66 -5.47 12.67 2.98
N HIS A 67 -4.63 11.64 2.88
CA HIS A 67 -4.79 10.42 3.67
C HIS A 67 -4.61 10.68 5.16
N ALA A 68 -3.50 11.34 5.54
CA ALA A 68 -3.18 11.60 6.95
C ALA A 68 -4.27 12.41 7.65
N GLU A 69 -4.71 13.53 7.05
CA GLU A 69 -5.78 14.35 7.60
C GLU A 69 -7.08 13.56 7.79
N SER A 70 -7.46 12.78 6.77
CA SER A 70 -8.68 11.97 6.81
C SER A 70 -8.62 10.91 7.90
N VAL A 71 -7.46 10.23 8.05
CA VAL A 71 -7.24 9.22 9.11
C VAL A 71 -7.31 9.87 10.48
N LEU A 72 -6.64 11.01 10.70
CA LEU A 72 -6.71 11.73 11.98
C LEU A 72 -8.13 12.12 12.37
N LYS A 73 -8.95 12.57 11.39
CA LYS A 73 -10.38 12.86 11.64
C LYS A 73 -11.16 11.60 12.03
N CYS A 74 -10.92 10.47 11.34
CA CYS A 74 -11.54 9.19 11.68
C CYS A 74 -11.18 8.74 13.11
N LEU A 75 -9.90 8.85 13.50
CA LEU A 75 -9.43 8.50 14.85
C LEU A 75 -10.08 9.36 15.93
N LYS A 76 -10.16 10.71 15.73
CA LYS A 76 -10.84 11.63 16.65
C LYS A 76 -12.33 11.26 16.83
N ALA A 77 -12.98 10.84 15.74
CA ALA A 77 -14.37 10.36 15.78
C ALA A 77 -14.51 8.91 16.26
N LYS A 78 -13.41 8.23 16.61
CA LYS A 78 -13.37 6.81 16.99
C LYS A 78 -14.01 5.88 15.97
N LYS A 79 -13.88 6.22 14.67
CA LYS A 79 -14.37 5.40 13.57
C LYS A 79 -13.22 4.56 13.01
N PRO A 80 -13.29 3.22 13.02
CA PRO A 80 -12.33 2.35 12.33
C PRO A 80 -12.12 2.80 10.89
N VAL A 81 -10.87 2.77 10.42
CA VAL A 81 -10.54 3.28 9.09
C VAL A 81 -9.67 2.30 8.30
N PHE A 82 -10.10 2.00 7.08
CA PHE A 82 -9.24 1.46 6.04
C PHE A 82 -8.75 2.63 5.20
N VAL A 83 -7.44 2.74 5.02
CA VAL A 83 -6.84 3.79 4.19
C VAL A 83 -5.98 3.14 3.10
N GLU A 84 -6.13 3.61 1.85
CA GLU A 84 -5.20 3.23 0.79
C GLU A 84 -3.78 3.69 1.12
N LYS A 85 -2.83 2.98 0.55
CA LYS A 85 -1.41 3.34 0.70
C LYS A 85 -1.07 4.59 -0.19
N PRO A 86 -0.06 5.37 0.20
CA PRO A 86 0.62 5.36 1.49
C PRO A 86 -0.27 5.92 2.61
N LEU A 87 -0.02 5.52 3.85
CA LEU A 87 -0.77 6.05 4.99
C LEU A 87 -0.63 7.56 5.13
N CYS A 88 0.57 8.06 4.89
CA CYS A 88 0.97 9.47 5.01
C CYS A 88 2.19 9.74 4.11
N LEU A 89 2.55 11.01 3.94
CA LEU A 89 3.67 11.42 3.07
C LEU A 89 4.93 11.82 3.83
N ASN A 90 4.83 12.07 5.13
CA ASN A 90 5.98 12.50 5.93
C ASN A 90 5.95 11.91 7.34
N ILE A 91 7.07 12.07 8.05
CA ILE A 91 7.26 11.46 9.37
C ILE A 91 6.44 12.14 10.46
N ASP A 92 6.14 13.41 10.33
CA ASP A 92 5.37 14.15 11.33
C ASP A 92 3.89 13.71 11.28
N GLU A 93 3.31 13.58 10.10
CA GLU A 93 1.99 12.95 9.92
C GLU A 93 1.93 11.53 10.52
N LEU A 94 2.99 10.73 10.33
CA LEU A 94 3.04 9.38 10.89
C LEU A 94 3.07 9.40 12.42
N ARG A 95 3.81 10.33 13.03
CA ARG A 95 3.87 10.51 14.49
C ARG A 95 2.53 10.89 15.07
N ASP A 96 1.86 11.86 14.44
CA ASP A 96 0.52 12.32 14.85
C ASP A 96 -0.50 11.18 14.78
N ILE A 97 -0.51 10.43 13.67
CA ILE A 97 -1.40 9.28 13.51
C ILE A 97 -1.12 8.22 14.58
N LYS A 98 0.15 7.88 14.80
CA LYS A 98 0.55 6.88 15.79
C LYS A 98 0.14 7.28 17.20
N GLN A 99 0.39 8.54 17.58
CA GLN A 99 0.03 9.06 18.88
C GLN A 99 -1.49 8.98 19.07
N LEU A 100 -2.26 9.52 18.15
CA LEU A 100 -3.72 9.57 18.27
C LEU A 100 -4.34 8.16 18.22
N GLN A 101 -3.77 7.25 17.45
CA GLN A 101 -4.21 5.84 17.42
C GLN A 101 -4.03 5.17 18.77
N GLN A 102 -2.90 5.42 19.45
CA GLN A 102 -2.66 4.90 20.82
C GLN A 102 -3.63 5.51 21.85
N GLU A 103 -3.96 6.79 21.71
CA GLU A 103 -4.90 7.46 22.62
C GLU A 103 -6.35 7.00 22.44
N THR A 104 -6.75 6.68 21.21
CA THR A 104 -8.14 6.34 20.89
C THR A 104 -8.41 4.85 20.81
N ASP A 105 -7.37 4.02 20.73
CA ASP A 105 -7.42 2.57 20.47
C ASP A 105 -8.27 2.21 19.24
N THR A 106 -8.28 3.08 18.24
CA THR A 106 -9.11 2.93 17.04
C THR A 106 -8.34 2.14 15.97
N LEU A 107 -9.00 1.18 15.35
CA LEU A 107 -8.40 0.33 14.31
C LEU A 107 -8.07 1.12 13.06
N ILE A 108 -6.82 0.99 12.59
CA ILE A 108 -6.37 1.44 11.27
C ILE A 108 -5.92 0.21 10.46
N GLN A 109 -6.41 0.09 9.24
CA GLN A 109 -5.92 -0.86 8.27
C GLN A 109 -5.39 -0.13 7.05
N VAL A 110 -4.09 -0.27 6.75
CA VAL A 110 -3.49 0.28 5.52
C VAL A 110 -3.63 -0.72 4.38
N GLY A 111 -3.93 -0.23 3.19
CA GLY A 111 -4.22 -1.01 1.98
C GLY A 111 -3.02 -1.73 1.35
N PHE A 112 -2.20 -2.40 2.14
CA PHE A 112 -1.09 -3.24 1.65
C PHE A 112 -1.61 -4.56 1.11
N ASN A 113 -2.18 -4.54 -0.09
CA ASN A 113 -2.92 -5.65 -0.67
C ASN A 113 -2.07 -6.86 -1.09
N ARG A 114 -0.77 -6.68 -1.38
CA ARG A 114 0.09 -7.76 -1.90
C ARG A 114 0.24 -8.93 -0.95
N ARG A 115 0.30 -8.68 0.37
CA ARG A 115 0.38 -9.74 1.40
C ARG A 115 -0.83 -10.65 1.44
N PHE A 116 -1.98 -10.20 0.94
CA PHE A 116 -3.23 -10.96 0.88
C PHE A 116 -3.43 -11.69 -0.46
N SER A 117 -2.50 -11.55 -1.41
CA SER A 117 -2.57 -12.29 -2.67
C SER A 117 -2.40 -13.80 -2.43
N LYS A 118 -3.07 -14.61 -3.25
CA LYS A 118 -2.95 -16.08 -3.16
C LYS A 118 -1.50 -16.55 -3.26
N ALA A 119 -0.70 -15.90 -4.12
CA ALA A 119 0.70 -16.24 -4.28
C ALA A 119 1.54 -15.91 -3.03
N ALA A 120 1.34 -14.73 -2.41
CA ALA A 120 2.06 -14.36 -1.20
C ALA A 120 1.69 -15.25 0.00
N VAL A 121 0.40 -15.51 0.18
CA VAL A 121 -0.08 -16.40 1.26
C VAL A 121 0.48 -17.83 1.09
N ALA A 122 0.45 -18.37 -0.13
CA ALA A 122 0.99 -19.70 -0.41
C ALA A 122 2.53 -19.75 -0.24
N ALA A 123 3.26 -18.72 -0.70
CA ALA A 123 4.70 -18.60 -0.51
C ALA A 123 5.07 -18.54 0.99
N LYS A 124 4.38 -17.71 1.78
CA LYS A 124 4.57 -17.60 3.24
C LYS A 124 4.31 -18.95 3.92
N GLY A 125 3.20 -19.61 3.58
CA GLY A 125 2.87 -20.94 4.13
C GLY A 125 3.91 -22.00 3.77
N PHE A 126 4.48 -21.96 2.56
CA PHE A 126 5.54 -22.89 2.12
C PHE A 126 6.87 -22.63 2.85
N ILE A 127 7.30 -21.37 2.99
CA ILE A 127 8.49 -21.01 3.77
C ILE A 127 8.29 -21.41 5.25
N GLY A 128 7.07 -21.25 5.78
CA GLY A 128 6.72 -21.57 7.16
C GLY A 128 6.97 -20.41 8.11
N GLU A 129 6.37 -20.47 9.30
CA GLU A 129 6.53 -19.42 10.33
C GLU A 129 7.87 -19.52 11.07
N GLN A 130 8.37 -20.76 11.27
CA GLN A 130 9.66 -21.02 11.89
C GLN A 130 10.70 -21.26 10.80
N HIS A 131 11.33 -20.21 10.33
CA HIS A 131 12.37 -20.23 9.33
C HIS A 131 13.66 -19.58 9.86
N PRO A 132 14.86 -19.98 9.38
CA PRO A 132 16.07 -19.20 9.59
C PRO A 132 15.95 -17.85 8.86
N PRO A 133 16.89 -16.92 9.10
CA PRO A 133 16.90 -15.66 8.36
C PRO A 133 16.79 -15.84 6.85
N LEU A 134 15.91 -15.05 6.22
CA LEU A 134 15.62 -15.10 4.80
C LEU A 134 16.52 -14.13 4.01
N THR A 135 16.84 -14.52 2.78
CA THR A 135 17.35 -13.59 1.76
C THR A 135 16.26 -13.37 0.74
N MET A 136 15.92 -12.11 0.48
CA MET A 136 14.79 -11.75 -0.38
C MET A 136 15.22 -10.73 -1.44
N MET A 137 14.74 -10.92 -2.66
CA MET A 137 14.97 -10.01 -3.78
C MET A 137 13.64 -9.64 -4.44
N TYR A 138 13.38 -8.35 -4.56
CA TYR A 138 12.17 -7.86 -5.18
C TYR A 138 12.51 -6.87 -6.30
N ARG A 139 12.25 -7.24 -7.54
CA ARG A 139 12.43 -6.40 -8.71
C ARG A 139 11.08 -5.87 -9.19
N ILE A 140 11.03 -4.57 -9.43
CA ILE A 140 9.86 -3.88 -9.95
C ILE A 140 10.24 -3.13 -11.23
N SER A 141 9.63 -3.49 -12.37
CA SER A 141 9.65 -2.73 -13.61
C SER A 141 8.42 -1.81 -13.61
N ALA A 142 8.59 -0.61 -13.05
CA ALA A 142 7.47 0.25 -12.73
C ALA A 142 6.93 1.03 -13.94
N GLY A 143 7.77 1.21 -14.97
CA GLY A 143 7.49 2.03 -16.15
C GLY A 143 7.60 3.54 -15.87
N HIS A 144 7.94 4.27 -16.90
CA HIS A 144 8.11 5.72 -16.85
C HIS A 144 6.80 6.45 -16.53
N ILE A 145 6.87 7.44 -15.65
CA ILE A 145 5.80 8.41 -15.37
C ILE A 145 6.40 9.82 -15.50
N PRO A 146 5.76 10.74 -16.26
CA PRO A 146 6.25 12.11 -16.41
C PRO A 146 6.33 12.88 -15.09
N LYS A 147 7.25 13.84 -14.99
CA LYS A 147 7.49 14.65 -13.78
C LYS A 147 6.27 15.46 -13.34
N ASP A 148 5.41 15.86 -14.26
CA ASP A 148 4.20 16.63 -14.01
C ASP A 148 2.99 15.78 -13.63
N HIS A 149 3.13 14.46 -13.63
CA HIS A 149 2.07 13.58 -13.15
C HIS A 149 1.89 13.74 -11.63
N TRP A 150 0.66 13.76 -11.16
CA TRP A 150 0.33 14.03 -9.75
C TRP A 150 1.10 13.17 -8.73
N THR A 151 1.47 11.92 -9.08
CA THR A 151 2.27 11.05 -8.19
C THR A 151 3.70 11.54 -7.96
N GLN A 152 4.22 12.39 -8.87
CA GLN A 152 5.56 12.98 -8.79
C GLN A 152 5.55 14.35 -8.10
N THR A 153 4.36 14.92 -7.86
CA THR A 153 4.19 16.21 -7.20
C THR A 153 4.03 16.07 -5.68
N GLU A 154 3.87 17.18 -4.98
CA GLU A 154 3.60 17.19 -3.54
C GLU A 154 2.35 16.39 -3.16
N GLU A 155 1.30 16.38 -4.01
CA GLU A 155 0.10 15.58 -3.77
C GLU A 155 0.37 14.07 -3.70
N GLY A 156 1.34 13.59 -4.48
CA GLY A 156 1.69 12.17 -4.55
C GLY A 156 2.85 11.78 -3.66
N GLY A 157 3.74 12.71 -3.30
CA GLY A 157 4.92 12.48 -2.49
C GLY A 157 6.05 11.71 -3.18
N GLY A 158 5.96 11.51 -4.50
CA GLY A 158 6.90 10.72 -5.29
C GLY A 158 6.63 9.21 -5.22
N ARG A 159 7.26 8.48 -6.12
CA ARG A 159 6.95 7.05 -6.30
C ARG A 159 7.56 6.15 -5.21
N ILE A 160 8.66 6.54 -4.59
CA ILE A 160 9.23 5.75 -3.50
C ILE A 160 8.26 5.71 -2.31
N ILE A 161 7.72 6.85 -1.88
CA ILE A 161 6.73 6.90 -0.81
C ILE A 161 5.41 6.27 -1.29
N GLY A 162 4.95 6.63 -2.49
CA GLY A 162 3.66 6.19 -3.01
C GLY A 162 3.59 4.71 -3.41
N GLU A 163 4.71 4.07 -3.79
CA GLU A 163 4.71 2.68 -4.28
C GLU A 163 5.65 1.75 -3.53
N ALA A 164 6.89 2.17 -3.18
CA ALA A 164 7.86 1.26 -2.58
C ALA A 164 7.43 0.75 -1.19
N CYS A 165 6.55 1.47 -0.50
CA CYS A 165 5.92 1.01 0.74
C CYS A 165 5.23 -0.37 0.60
N HIS A 166 4.63 -0.69 -0.55
CA HIS A 166 4.07 -2.00 -0.83
C HIS A 166 5.10 -3.13 -0.81
N PHE A 167 6.29 -2.86 -1.33
CA PHE A 167 7.33 -3.87 -1.49
C PHE A 167 8.05 -4.09 -0.17
N ILE A 168 8.26 -3.02 0.60
CA ILE A 168 8.78 -3.08 1.97
C ILE A 168 7.82 -3.90 2.86
N ASP A 169 6.52 -3.59 2.79
CA ASP A 169 5.48 -4.32 3.50
C ASP A 169 5.48 -5.82 3.19
N LEU A 170 5.64 -6.18 1.91
CA LEU A 170 5.65 -7.59 1.52
C LEU A 170 6.89 -8.33 2.02
N LEU A 171 8.08 -7.70 1.98
CA LEU A 171 9.29 -8.31 2.53
C LEU A 171 9.17 -8.49 4.05
N GLN A 172 8.65 -7.48 4.76
CA GLN A 172 8.35 -7.58 6.19
C GLN A 172 7.33 -8.69 6.49
N TYR A 173 6.30 -8.83 5.65
CA TYR A 173 5.32 -9.92 5.77
C TYR A 173 5.99 -11.30 5.69
N PHE A 174 6.95 -11.50 4.77
CA PHE A 174 7.62 -12.79 4.63
C PHE A 174 8.52 -13.12 5.84
N CYS A 175 9.37 -12.21 6.29
CA CYS A 175 10.25 -12.47 7.43
C CYS A 175 9.53 -12.34 8.81
N GLY A 176 8.44 -11.57 8.88
CA GLY A 176 7.71 -11.35 10.14
C GLY A 176 8.45 -10.47 11.14
N ALA A 177 9.50 -9.74 10.72
CA ALA A 177 10.37 -8.92 11.57
C ALA A 177 10.42 -7.46 11.10
N ASN A 178 10.72 -6.53 12.01
CA ASN A 178 10.81 -5.12 11.67
C ASN A 178 12.14 -4.79 10.97
N PRO A 179 12.15 -3.79 10.04
CA PRO A 179 13.38 -3.28 9.46
C PRO A 179 14.20 -2.51 10.50
N VAL A 180 15.52 -2.73 10.54
CA VAL A 180 16.46 -2.07 11.47
C VAL A 180 17.52 -1.24 10.77
N THR A 181 17.85 -1.55 9.52
CA THR A 181 18.81 -0.76 8.74
C THR A 181 18.35 -0.70 7.30
N VAL A 182 18.48 0.47 6.70
CA VAL A 182 18.20 0.69 5.28
C VAL A 182 19.35 1.42 4.62
N PHE A 183 19.69 1.00 3.40
CA PHE A 183 20.60 1.70 2.51
C PHE A 183 19.96 1.78 1.12
N ALA A 184 20.01 2.94 0.50
CA ALA A 184 19.41 3.15 -0.81
C ALA A 184 20.31 4.00 -1.73
N GLN A 185 20.30 3.66 -3.01
CA GLN A 185 21.00 4.42 -4.05
C GLN A 185 20.10 4.53 -5.28
N SER A 186 20.00 5.74 -5.81
CA SER A 186 19.36 6.03 -7.09
C SER A 186 20.42 6.23 -8.18
N ILE A 187 20.00 6.16 -9.44
CA ILE A 187 20.91 6.53 -10.54
C ILE A 187 21.23 8.03 -10.52
N ASP A 188 22.39 8.38 -11.05
CA ASP A 188 22.72 9.73 -11.43
C ASP A 188 22.49 9.91 -12.94
N THR A 189 21.89 11.02 -13.36
CA THR A 189 21.63 11.30 -14.77
C THR A 189 21.64 12.80 -15.05
N ALA A 190 22.16 13.19 -16.21
CA ALA A 190 22.04 14.51 -16.76
C ALA A 190 20.76 14.70 -17.60
N ASP A 191 19.99 13.64 -17.82
CA ASP A 191 18.71 13.70 -18.53
C ASP A 191 17.63 14.25 -17.61
N GLU A 192 17.28 15.51 -17.82
CA GLU A 192 16.26 16.21 -17.03
C GLU A 192 14.85 15.65 -17.19
N SER A 193 14.59 14.81 -18.18
CA SER A 193 13.27 14.15 -18.34
C SER A 193 13.05 13.03 -17.32
N LEU A 194 14.12 12.48 -16.76
CA LEU A 194 14.08 11.38 -15.80
C LEU A 194 13.99 11.89 -14.36
N VAL A 195 13.31 11.10 -13.54
CA VAL A 195 13.30 11.25 -12.07
C VAL A 195 14.27 10.22 -11.51
N PRO A 196 15.47 10.62 -11.01
CA PRO A 196 16.47 9.65 -10.54
C PRO A 196 15.94 8.68 -9.49
N GLN A 197 15.11 9.17 -8.57
CA GLN A 197 14.50 8.38 -7.49
C GLN A 197 13.57 7.27 -7.99
N ASP A 198 13.07 7.38 -9.23
CA ASP A 198 12.27 6.31 -9.85
C ASP A 198 13.11 5.11 -10.31
N ASN A 199 14.44 5.22 -10.17
CA ASN A 199 15.40 4.16 -10.49
C ASN A 199 16.34 3.93 -9.28
N THR A 200 15.84 3.20 -8.29
CA THR A 200 16.46 3.07 -6.98
C THR A 200 16.62 1.61 -6.59
N VAL A 201 17.78 1.29 -6.00
CA VAL A 201 18.01 0.02 -5.29
C VAL A 201 18.00 0.30 -3.80
N ILE A 202 17.20 -0.47 -3.06
CA ILE A 202 17.05 -0.36 -1.60
C ILE A 202 17.47 -1.69 -0.97
N SER A 203 18.33 -1.66 0.01
CA SER A 203 18.73 -2.82 0.83
C SER A 203 18.23 -2.64 2.24
N ILE A 204 17.62 -3.67 2.81
CA ILE A 204 16.98 -3.64 4.14
C ILE A 204 17.49 -4.82 4.97
N LYS A 205 17.90 -4.55 6.22
CA LYS A 205 18.17 -5.54 7.26
C LYS A 205 17.00 -5.59 8.22
N PHE A 206 16.57 -6.79 8.61
CA PHE A 206 15.47 -7.01 9.55
C PHE A 206 16.00 -7.55 10.90
N GLU A 207 15.19 -7.41 11.96
CA GLU A 207 15.52 -7.79 13.35
C GLU A 207 15.88 -9.28 13.49
N ASP A 208 15.19 -10.17 12.75
CA ASP A 208 15.42 -11.61 12.75
C ASP A 208 16.72 -12.04 12.03
N GLY A 209 17.46 -11.09 11.48
CA GLY A 209 18.64 -11.34 10.67
C GLY A 209 18.38 -11.49 9.18
N SER A 210 17.13 -11.47 8.72
CA SER A 210 16.78 -11.48 7.30
C SER A 210 17.30 -10.24 6.58
N VAL A 211 17.53 -10.37 5.27
CA VAL A 211 17.89 -9.26 4.39
C VAL A 211 16.99 -9.22 3.17
N GLY A 212 16.61 -8.03 2.75
CA GLY A 212 15.83 -7.80 1.56
C GLY A 212 16.47 -6.76 0.65
N SER A 213 16.34 -6.96 -0.66
CA SER A 213 16.73 -5.99 -1.68
C SER A 213 15.54 -5.69 -2.58
N ILE A 214 15.27 -4.40 -2.80
CA ILE A 214 14.22 -3.91 -3.70
C ILE A 214 14.89 -3.13 -4.82
N GLY A 215 14.71 -3.57 -6.07
CA GLY A 215 15.06 -2.82 -7.26
C GLY A 215 13.80 -2.20 -7.87
N TYR A 216 13.65 -0.89 -7.75
CA TYR A 216 12.54 -0.13 -8.32
C TYR A 216 13.04 0.62 -9.56
N PHE A 217 12.54 0.26 -10.74
CA PHE A 217 13.07 0.72 -12.02
C PHE A 217 11.97 1.22 -12.95
N ALA A 218 12.03 2.50 -13.30
CA ALA A 218 11.06 3.16 -14.19
C ALA A 218 11.44 3.02 -15.67
N GLU A 219 12.73 2.86 -15.99
CA GLU A 219 13.23 2.90 -17.37
C GLU A 219 13.38 1.52 -18.03
N GLY A 220 12.69 0.52 -17.49
CA GLY A 220 12.68 -0.85 -18.05
C GLY A 220 11.83 -0.98 -19.31
N GLY A 221 12.14 -2.02 -20.11
CA GLY A 221 11.34 -2.38 -21.30
C GLY A 221 9.88 -2.73 -20.92
N LYS A 222 8.91 -2.18 -21.66
CA LYS A 222 7.47 -2.35 -21.38
C LYS A 222 6.97 -3.81 -21.45
N SER A 223 7.69 -4.69 -22.12
CA SER A 223 7.38 -6.12 -22.22
C SER A 223 7.86 -6.93 -21.01
N MET A 224 8.68 -6.35 -20.14
CA MET A 224 9.14 -7.02 -18.93
C MET A 224 8.01 -7.13 -17.91
N PRO A 225 7.74 -8.32 -17.29
CA PRO A 225 6.77 -8.44 -16.21
C PRO A 225 7.03 -7.44 -15.10
N LYS A 226 5.96 -6.83 -14.58
CA LYS A 226 6.09 -5.71 -13.65
C LYS A 226 6.82 -6.11 -12.36
N GLU A 227 6.49 -7.24 -11.76
CA GLU A 227 6.95 -7.60 -10.42
C GLU A 227 7.55 -9.01 -10.40
N ARG A 228 8.70 -9.18 -9.74
CA ARG A 228 9.29 -10.48 -9.42
C ARG A 228 9.87 -10.45 -8.02
N CYS A 229 9.39 -11.35 -7.16
CA CYS A 229 9.86 -11.49 -5.79
C CYS A 229 10.40 -12.90 -5.55
N GLU A 230 11.59 -12.98 -5.01
CA GLU A 230 12.28 -14.24 -4.66
C GLU A 230 12.54 -14.28 -3.16
N ILE A 231 12.15 -15.36 -2.51
CA ILE A 231 12.30 -15.58 -1.06
C ILE A 231 13.09 -16.87 -0.88
N ILE A 232 14.21 -16.82 -0.18
CA ILE A 232 15.17 -17.92 -0.05
C ILE A 232 15.55 -18.08 1.43
N GLY A 233 15.42 -19.28 1.96
CA GLY A 233 15.88 -19.63 3.31
C GLY A 233 15.48 -21.02 3.74
N GLY A 234 16.22 -21.64 4.66
CA GLY A 234 15.89 -22.94 5.23
C GLY A 234 15.81 -24.11 4.25
N GLY A 235 16.56 -24.06 3.14
CA GLY A 235 16.48 -25.07 2.07
C GLY A 235 15.23 -24.98 1.20
N ARG A 236 14.46 -23.90 1.32
CA ARG A 236 13.27 -23.60 0.53
C ARG A 236 13.45 -22.29 -0.24
N SER A 237 12.84 -22.22 -1.41
CA SER A 237 12.77 -20.98 -2.18
C SER A 237 11.38 -20.84 -2.79
N ALA A 238 10.86 -19.61 -2.78
CA ALA A 238 9.63 -19.26 -3.46
C ALA A 238 9.90 -18.11 -4.45
N VAL A 239 9.34 -18.21 -5.65
CA VAL A 239 9.43 -17.19 -6.68
C VAL A 239 8.02 -16.79 -7.08
N ILE A 240 7.67 -15.53 -6.85
CA ILE A 240 6.42 -14.91 -7.28
C ILE A 240 6.71 -14.08 -8.52
N ASP A 241 6.12 -14.44 -9.65
CA ASP A 241 6.23 -13.70 -10.90
C ASP A 241 4.90 -13.02 -11.22
N ASN A 242 4.89 -11.70 -11.15
CA ASN A 242 3.77 -10.79 -11.44
C ASN A 242 2.44 -11.19 -10.76
N PHE A 243 2.50 -11.92 -9.63
CA PHE A 243 1.38 -12.52 -8.90
C PHE A 243 0.49 -13.47 -9.73
N ASN A 244 0.89 -13.79 -10.96
CA ASN A 244 0.21 -14.74 -11.85
C ASN A 244 0.83 -16.14 -11.77
N ARG A 245 2.10 -16.23 -11.40
CA ARG A 245 2.86 -17.48 -11.29
C ARG A 245 3.56 -17.55 -9.94
N LEU A 246 3.49 -18.71 -9.30
CA LEU A 246 4.22 -19.04 -8.09
C LEU A 246 5.00 -20.33 -8.34
N GLU A 247 6.30 -20.31 -8.07
CA GLU A 247 7.17 -21.47 -8.11
C GLU A 247 7.75 -21.72 -6.73
N LEU A 248 7.71 -22.96 -6.28
CA LEU A 248 8.17 -23.41 -4.98
C LEU A 248 9.24 -24.47 -5.15
N PHE A 249 10.38 -24.29 -4.48
CA PHE A 249 11.53 -25.17 -4.58
C PHE A 249 12.00 -25.61 -3.20
N GLY A 250 12.32 -26.90 -3.05
CA GLY A 250 12.75 -27.52 -1.81
C GLY A 250 11.75 -28.55 -1.29
N LYS A 251 12.08 -29.18 -0.17
CA LYS A 251 11.20 -30.19 0.44
C LYS A 251 10.06 -29.48 1.20
N SER A 252 8.85 -29.90 0.93
CA SER A 252 7.66 -29.56 1.68
C SER A 252 7.66 -30.22 3.07
#